data_d025fbc7c26e003aa7c94b295f8a5896
#
_entry.id   d025fbc7c26e003aa7c94b295f8a5896
#
_cell.length_a   1.000
_cell.length_b   1.000
_cell.length_c   1.000
_cell.angle_alpha   90.00
_cell.angle_beta   90.00
_cell.angle_gamma   90.00
#
_symmetry.space_group_name_H-M   'P 1'
#
loop_
_entity.id
_entity.type
_entity.pdbx_description
1 polymer ?
#
loop_
_entity_poly.entity_id
_entity_poly.type
_entity_poly.pdbx_seq_one_letter_code
_entity_poly.pdbx_strand_id
1 'polypeptide(L)'
;MVWDLKNRQWNWRKRGIGNTIGRMYFVGPSGGERFYVRMLLTVVKGPTSFEDLRTYDGVVHQSFKSACIARGLLDSDEQWSRTLTEAALWQGGFQLRQLFVCILLHCQPADPLELWRNHAQHLSDDCRHRLQTKYQIDNPSEEQVQHHSHTF
;
A
#
# COMPACT_ATOMS: atom_id res chain seq x y z
N MET A 1 -5.73 1.87 -26.60
CA MET A 1 -6.13 2.54 -27.86
C MET A 1 -5.74 4.00 -27.77
N VAL A 2 -5.39 4.63 -28.89
CA VAL A 2 -5.08 6.06 -29.02
C VAL A 2 -5.98 6.64 -30.11
N TRP A 3 -6.57 7.80 -29.84
CA TRP A 3 -7.38 8.50 -30.83
C TRP A 3 -6.50 9.21 -31.84
N ASP A 4 -6.66 8.87 -33.10
CA ASP A 4 -5.96 9.51 -34.21
C ASP A 4 -6.77 10.72 -34.68
N LEU A 5 -6.26 11.93 -34.40
CA LEU A 5 -6.90 13.19 -34.74
C LEU A 5 -6.99 13.44 -36.26
N LYS A 6 -6.05 12.86 -37.07
CA LYS A 6 -6.05 13.04 -38.52
C LYS A 6 -7.10 12.19 -39.20
N ASN A 7 -7.21 10.91 -38.78
CA ASN A 7 -8.08 9.93 -39.40
C ASN A 7 -9.41 9.76 -38.66
N ARG A 8 -9.62 10.46 -37.53
CA ARG A 8 -10.83 10.39 -36.69
C ARG A 8 -11.24 8.95 -36.35
N GLN A 9 -10.26 8.13 -35.96
CA GLN A 9 -10.49 6.73 -35.62
C GLN A 9 -9.62 6.28 -34.42
N TRP A 10 -10.08 5.27 -33.70
CA TRP A 10 -9.33 4.62 -32.65
C TRP A 10 -8.34 3.63 -33.23
N ASN A 11 -7.02 3.88 -33.00
CA ASN A 11 -5.96 2.96 -33.39
C ASN A 11 -5.40 2.24 -32.19
N TRP A 12 -4.91 1.02 -32.41
CA TRP A 12 -4.16 0.31 -31.41
C TRP A 12 -2.87 1.08 -31.11
N ARG A 13 -2.60 1.32 -29.82
CA ARG A 13 -1.36 1.94 -29.41
C ARG A 13 -0.19 1.05 -29.80
N LYS A 14 0.66 1.51 -30.70
CA LYS A 14 1.94 0.88 -30.98
C LYS A 14 2.81 1.04 -29.72
N ARG A 15 2.98 -0.05 -28.97
CA ARG A 15 3.90 -0.07 -27.85
C ARG A 15 5.31 -0.07 -28.42
N GLY A 16 6.14 0.89 -28.04
CA GLY A 16 7.58 0.82 -28.25
C GLY A 16 8.16 -0.40 -27.54
N ILE A 17 9.34 -0.84 -27.96
CA ILE A 17 10.09 -1.95 -27.36
C ILE A 17 10.39 -1.57 -25.90
N GLY A 18 9.59 -2.03 -24.98
CA GLY A 18 9.68 -1.80 -23.53
C GLY A 18 8.35 -2.13 -22.90
N ASN A 19 8.33 -3.10 -21.99
CA ASN A 19 7.15 -3.46 -21.21
C ASN A 19 6.79 -2.28 -20.30
N THR A 20 5.96 -1.36 -20.80
CA THR A 20 5.40 -0.32 -19.96
C THR A 20 4.31 -0.96 -19.09
N ILE A 21 4.67 -1.35 -17.89
CA ILE A 21 3.73 -1.74 -16.86
C ILE A 21 2.89 -0.51 -16.56
N GLY A 22 1.57 -0.62 -16.73
CA GLY A 22 0.64 0.44 -16.33
C GLY A 22 0.82 0.73 -14.83
N ARG A 23 0.72 1.99 -14.43
CA ARG A 23 0.75 2.35 -13.01
C ARG A 23 -0.46 1.73 -12.32
N MET A 24 -0.21 0.90 -11.31
CA MET A 24 -1.25 0.49 -10.38
C MET A 24 -1.42 1.60 -9.33
N TYR A 25 -2.66 2.06 -9.15
CA TYR A 25 -2.98 3.01 -8.08
C TYR A 25 -2.78 2.36 -6.71
N PHE A 26 -2.34 3.16 -5.75
CA PHE A 26 -2.31 2.74 -4.35
C PHE A 26 -3.74 2.46 -3.85
N VAL A 27 -3.91 1.33 -3.19
CA VAL A 27 -5.14 0.93 -2.49
C VAL A 27 -4.72 0.45 -1.12
N GLY A 28 -5.17 1.15 -0.07
CA GLY A 28 -4.92 0.74 1.31
C GLY A 28 -5.81 -0.45 1.73
N PRO A 29 -5.51 -1.09 2.87
CA PRO A 29 -6.27 -2.23 3.42
C PRO A 29 -7.76 -1.96 3.61
N SER A 30 -8.14 -0.70 3.94
CA SER A 30 -9.53 -0.27 4.03
C SER A 30 -10.32 -0.39 2.72
N GLY A 31 -9.62 -0.56 1.58
CA GLY A 31 -10.21 -0.82 0.27
C GLY A 31 -10.83 -2.22 0.12
N GLY A 32 -10.71 -3.09 1.13
CA GLY A 32 -11.28 -4.44 1.13
C GLY A 32 -10.76 -5.30 -0.01
N GLU A 33 -11.64 -5.96 -0.76
CA GLU A 33 -11.28 -6.86 -1.86
C GLU A 33 -10.38 -6.20 -2.93
N ARG A 34 -10.50 -4.89 -3.18
CA ARG A 34 -9.65 -4.16 -4.13
C ARG A 34 -8.17 -4.14 -3.71
N PHE A 35 -7.92 -4.11 -2.40
CA PHE A 35 -6.57 -4.22 -1.86
C PHE A 35 -5.96 -5.59 -2.20
N TYR A 36 -6.70 -6.67 -2.00
CA TYR A 36 -6.24 -8.03 -2.30
C TYR A 36 -6.10 -8.29 -3.80
N VAL A 37 -6.99 -7.73 -4.63
CA VAL A 37 -6.82 -7.74 -6.11
C VAL A 37 -5.49 -7.11 -6.49
N ARG A 38 -5.19 -5.93 -5.96
CA ARG A 38 -3.91 -5.25 -6.22
C ARG A 38 -2.72 -6.10 -5.79
N MET A 39 -2.80 -6.70 -4.61
CA MET A 39 -1.75 -7.60 -4.10
C MET A 39 -1.53 -8.80 -5.03
N LEU A 40 -2.59 -9.47 -5.47
CA LEU A 40 -2.49 -10.59 -6.42
C LEU A 40 -1.88 -10.15 -7.75
N LEU A 41 -2.25 -8.98 -8.26
CA LEU A 41 -1.70 -8.44 -9.52
C LEU A 41 -0.19 -8.15 -9.45
N THR A 42 0.40 -8.04 -8.28
CA THR A 42 1.87 -7.91 -8.14
C THR A 42 2.60 -9.25 -8.24
N VAL A 43 1.90 -10.36 -7.99
CA VAL A 43 2.48 -11.71 -7.91
C VAL A 43 2.06 -12.58 -9.09
N VAL A 44 0.79 -12.53 -9.48
CA VAL A 44 0.23 -13.36 -10.57
C VAL A 44 0.58 -12.74 -11.92
N LYS A 45 1.29 -13.50 -12.75
CA LYS A 45 1.73 -13.04 -14.07
C LYS A 45 0.68 -13.37 -15.12
N GLY A 46 0.21 -12.33 -15.82
CA GLY A 46 -0.63 -12.48 -17.00
C GLY A 46 -2.03 -13.08 -16.77
N PRO A 47 -2.75 -12.72 -15.67
CA PRO A 47 -4.09 -13.25 -15.45
C PRO A 47 -5.02 -12.77 -16.58
N THR A 48 -5.87 -13.66 -17.09
CA THR A 48 -6.80 -13.39 -18.19
C THR A 48 -8.20 -13.01 -17.69
N SER A 49 -8.53 -13.37 -16.45
CA SER A 49 -9.82 -13.09 -15.82
C SER A 49 -9.67 -12.90 -14.30
N PHE A 50 -10.73 -12.44 -13.65
CA PHE A 50 -10.78 -12.38 -12.18
C PHE A 50 -10.83 -13.77 -11.53
N GLU A 51 -11.35 -14.76 -12.20
CA GLU A 51 -11.34 -16.15 -11.74
C GLU A 51 -9.94 -16.72 -11.81
N ASP A 52 -9.23 -16.48 -12.90
CA ASP A 52 -7.83 -16.86 -13.09
C ASP A 52 -6.94 -16.21 -12.01
N LEU A 53 -7.16 -14.92 -11.72
CA LEU A 53 -6.45 -14.20 -10.65
C LEU A 53 -6.69 -14.84 -9.26
N ARG A 54 -7.88 -15.38 -9.00
CA ARG A 54 -8.24 -16.06 -7.73
C ARG A 54 -7.87 -17.54 -7.72
N THR A 55 -7.37 -18.07 -8.83
CA THR A 55 -7.00 -19.48 -8.94
C THR A 55 -5.60 -19.69 -8.38
N TYR A 56 -5.45 -20.62 -7.46
CA TYR A 56 -4.18 -21.06 -6.92
C TYR A 56 -4.19 -22.58 -6.75
N ASP A 57 -3.13 -23.23 -7.24
CA ASP A 57 -2.97 -24.69 -7.20
C ASP A 57 -4.19 -25.45 -7.77
N GLY A 58 -4.76 -24.92 -8.87
CA GLY A 58 -5.92 -25.51 -9.53
C GLY A 58 -7.27 -25.26 -8.84
N VAL A 59 -7.29 -24.55 -7.71
CA VAL A 59 -8.52 -24.23 -6.95
C VAL A 59 -8.90 -22.77 -7.16
N VAL A 60 -10.15 -22.52 -7.55
CA VAL A 60 -10.73 -21.18 -7.64
C VAL A 60 -11.25 -20.77 -6.26
N HIS A 61 -10.63 -19.77 -5.64
CA HIS A 61 -11.04 -19.27 -4.33
C HIS A 61 -12.25 -18.33 -4.45
N GLN A 62 -13.10 -18.30 -3.40
CA GLN A 62 -14.32 -17.48 -3.40
C GLN A 62 -14.05 -15.98 -3.34
N SER A 63 -12.96 -15.55 -2.68
CA SER A 63 -12.57 -14.16 -2.53
C SER A 63 -11.10 -13.94 -2.91
N PHE A 64 -10.74 -12.70 -3.21
CA PHE A 64 -9.33 -12.35 -3.44
C PHE A 64 -8.52 -12.46 -2.14
N LYS A 65 -9.13 -12.15 -0.99
CA LYS A 65 -8.51 -12.35 0.32
C LYS A 65 -8.14 -13.83 0.54
N SER A 66 -9.06 -14.76 0.29
CA SER A 66 -8.79 -16.20 0.46
C SER A 66 -7.71 -16.71 -0.49
N ALA A 67 -7.64 -16.18 -1.72
CA ALA A 67 -6.56 -16.49 -2.64
C ALA A 67 -5.20 -15.95 -2.17
N CYS A 68 -5.16 -14.77 -1.55
CA CYS A 68 -3.94 -14.22 -0.93
C CYS A 68 -3.47 -15.10 0.24
N ILE A 69 -4.39 -15.55 1.10
CA ILE A 69 -4.07 -16.45 2.23
C ILE A 69 -3.51 -17.77 1.69
N ALA A 70 -4.18 -18.40 0.73
CA ALA A 70 -3.73 -19.66 0.14
C ALA A 70 -2.33 -19.57 -0.49
N ARG A 71 -1.96 -18.40 -1.00
CA ARG A 71 -0.62 -18.10 -1.55
C ARG A 71 0.42 -17.72 -0.50
N GLY A 72 0.08 -17.66 0.78
CA GLY A 72 0.98 -17.21 1.85
C GLY A 72 1.34 -15.71 1.79
N LEU A 73 0.57 -14.90 1.08
CA LEU A 73 0.88 -13.47 0.92
C LEU A 73 0.54 -12.65 2.17
N LEU A 74 -0.18 -13.24 3.13
CA LEU A 74 -0.61 -12.58 4.36
C LEU A 74 0.05 -13.21 5.60
N ASP A 75 0.96 -14.16 5.42
CA ASP A 75 1.60 -14.89 6.52
C ASP A 75 2.75 -14.11 7.16
N SER A 76 3.21 -13.03 6.53
CA SER A 76 4.29 -12.18 7.05
C SER A 76 3.92 -10.70 7.00
N ASP A 77 4.48 -9.94 7.94
CA ASP A 77 4.31 -8.49 8.01
C ASP A 77 5.04 -7.72 6.90
N GLU A 78 5.80 -8.42 6.06
CA GLU A 78 6.54 -7.82 4.94
C GLU A 78 5.59 -7.06 3.98
N GLN A 79 4.40 -7.60 3.73
CA GLN A 79 3.40 -6.95 2.89
C GLN A 79 2.91 -5.64 3.50
N TRP A 80 2.72 -5.60 4.82
CA TRP A 80 2.31 -4.39 5.53
C TRP A 80 3.42 -3.35 5.55
N SER A 81 4.67 -3.80 5.74
CA SER A 81 5.85 -2.95 5.64
C SER A 81 5.99 -2.33 4.25
N ARG A 82 5.82 -3.10 3.18
CA ARG A 82 5.81 -2.58 1.79
C ARG A 82 4.69 -1.56 1.58
N THR A 83 3.50 -1.84 2.09
CA THR A 83 2.35 -0.93 1.97
C THR A 83 2.62 0.41 2.64
N LEU A 84 3.21 0.41 3.84
CA LEU A 84 3.60 1.63 4.56
C LEU A 84 4.74 2.37 3.84
N THR A 85 5.76 1.66 3.36
CA THR A 85 6.87 2.26 2.59
C THR A 85 6.35 2.94 1.32
N GLU A 86 5.47 2.28 0.56
CA GLU A 86 4.89 2.84 -0.64
C GLU A 86 4.02 4.07 -0.34
N ALA A 87 3.23 4.03 0.73
CA ALA A 87 2.41 5.15 1.16
C ALA A 87 3.25 6.34 1.63
N ALA A 88 4.40 6.11 2.27
CA ALA A 88 5.31 7.16 2.75
C ALA A 88 5.90 8.03 1.63
N LEU A 89 5.88 7.56 0.38
CA LEU A 89 6.35 8.35 -0.77
C LEU A 89 5.47 9.57 -1.08
N TRP A 90 4.21 9.58 -0.63
CA TRP A 90 3.22 10.62 -0.97
C TRP A 90 2.25 10.99 0.14
N GLN A 91 2.28 10.30 1.28
CA GLN A 91 1.44 10.59 2.43
C GLN A 91 2.27 11.13 3.58
N GLY A 92 1.72 12.13 4.27
CA GLY A 92 2.34 12.65 5.49
C GLY A 92 2.10 11.74 6.70
N GLY A 93 2.82 12.00 7.81
CA GLY A 93 2.79 11.18 9.01
C GLY A 93 1.38 10.92 9.57
N PHE A 94 0.47 11.90 9.54
CA PHE A 94 -0.91 11.72 9.98
C PHE A 94 -1.67 10.65 9.17
N GLN A 95 -1.61 10.71 7.84
CA GLN A 95 -2.25 9.71 6.97
C GLN A 95 -1.60 8.34 7.12
N LEU A 96 -0.29 8.30 7.31
CA LEU A 96 0.43 7.04 7.57
C LEU A 96 -0.01 6.40 8.89
N ARG A 97 -0.21 7.18 9.95
CA ARG A 97 -0.76 6.66 11.22
C ARG A 97 -2.18 6.12 11.04
N GLN A 98 -3.03 6.81 10.29
CA GLN A 98 -4.37 6.28 9.96
C GLN A 98 -4.28 4.96 9.18
N LEU A 99 -3.38 4.87 8.20
CA LEU A 99 -3.14 3.63 7.46
C LEU A 99 -2.63 2.52 8.38
N PHE A 100 -1.70 2.83 9.29
CA PHE A 100 -1.19 1.87 10.28
C PHE A 100 -2.31 1.34 11.19
N VAL A 101 -3.18 2.22 11.70
CA VAL A 101 -4.36 1.81 12.48
C VAL A 101 -5.29 0.91 11.65
N CYS A 102 -5.52 1.22 10.37
CA CYS A 102 -6.30 0.36 9.48
C CYS A 102 -5.67 -1.04 9.31
N ILE A 103 -4.34 -1.11 9.21
CA ILE A 103 -3.61 -2.39 9.17
C ILE A 103 -3.83 -3.18 10.47
N LEU A 104 -3.70 -2.53 11.63
CA LEU A 104 -3.93 -3.18 12.92
C LEU A 104 -5.35 -3.74 13.07
N LEU A 105 -6.36 -2.96 12.67
CA LEU A 105 -7.76 -3.34 12.85
C LEU A 105 -8.24 -4.41 11.87
N HIS A 106 -7.74 -4.40 10.63
CA HIS A 106 -8.30 -5.23 9.56
C HIS A 106 -7.40 -6.38 9.11
N CYS A 107 -6.10 -6.29 9.38
CA CYS A 107 -5.12 -7.21 8.83
C CYS A 107 -4.42 -8.09 9.88
N GLN A 108 -4.48 -7.71 11.16
CA GLN A 108 -3.88 -8.45 12.29
C GLN A 108 -2.41 -8.83 12.01
N PRO A 109 -1.49 -7.85 11.90
CA PRO A 109 -0.08 -8.14 11.69
C PRO A 109 0.49 -9.01 12.83
N ALA A 110 1.49 -9.83 12.49
CA ALA A 110 2.10 -10.76 13.44
C ALA A 110 2.92 -10.03 14.53
N ASP A 111 3.68 -9.00 14.13
CA ASP A 111 4.43 -8.14 15.06
C ASP A 111 4.16 -6.65 14.79
N PRO A 112 3.08 -6.09 15.38
CA PRO A 112 2.74 -4.68 15.24
C PRO A 112 3.82 -3.72 15.75
N LEU A 113 4.57 -4.13 16.77
CA LEU A 113 5.58 -3.30 17.39
C LEU A 113 6.83 -3.18 16.49
N GLU A 114 7.26 -4.27 15.89
CA GLU A 114 8.34 -4.25 14.91
C GLU A 114 7.94 -3.44 13.68
N LEU A 115 6.71 -3.62 13.18
CA LEU A 115 6.18 -2.85 12.07
C LEU A 115 6.16 -1.35 12.37
N TRP A 116 5.76 -0.95 13.60
CA TRP A 116 5.83 0.44 14.06
C TRP A 116 7.27 0.95 14.07
N ARG A 117 8.19 0.23 14.69
CA ARG A 117 9.61 0.63 14.83
C ARG A 117 10.27 0.87 13.46
N ASN A 118 10.00 -0.01 12.50
CA ASN A 118 10.57 0.09 11.16
C ASN A 118 10.09 1.32 10.39
N HIS A 119 8.92 1.86 10.74
CA HIS A 119 8.32 3.03 10.08
C HIS A 119 8.16 4.25 10.98
N ALA A 120 8.67 4.22 12.22
CA ALA A 120 8.49 5.26 13.23
C ALA A 120 8.88 6.65 12.74
N GLN A 121 9.95 6.77 11.97
CA GLN A 121 10.42 8.04 11.42
C GLN A 121 9.37 8.66 10.50
N HIS A 122 8.84 7.91 9.53
CA HIS A 122 7.81 8.39 8.61
C HIS A 122 6.47 8.64 9.29
N LEU A 123 6.13 7.81 10.28
CA LEU A 123 4.91 7.94 11.07
C LEU A 123 4.90 9.18 11.97
N SER A 124 6.07 9.71 12.34
CA SER A 124 6.24 10.85 13.24
C SER A 124 6.76 12.13 12.57
N ASP A 125 6.91 12.13 11.26
CA ASP A 125 7.53 13.23 10.50
C ASP A 125 6.79 14.57 10.69
N ASP A 126 5.45 14.56 10.65
CA ASP A 126 4.62 15.74 10.91
C ASP A 126 4.62 16.19 12.38
N CYS A 127 4.91 15.29 13.31
CA CYS A 127 4.97 15.62 14.75
C CYS A 127 6.18 16.50 15.07
N ARG A 128 7.33 16.23 14.44
CA ARG A 128 8.53 17.07 14.58
C ARG A 128 8.24 18.51 14.13
N HIS A 129 7.66 18.66 12.96
CA HIS A 129 7.27 19.99 12.44
C HIS A 129 6.24 20.70 13.32
N ARG A 130 5.27 19.96 13.88
CA ARG A 130 4.29 20.52 14.83
C ARG A 130 4.94 20.98 16.12
N LEU A 131 5.86 20.22 16.69
CA LEU A 131 6.59 20.60 17.90
C LEU A 131 7.40 21.88 17.68
N GLN A 132 8.02 22.03 16.52
CA GLN A 132 8.78 23.22 16.16
C GLN A 132 7.89 24.45 15.94
N THR A 133 6.80 24.29 15.17
CA THR A 133 5.97 25.44 14.75
C THR A 133 4.93 25.85 15.80
N LYS A 134 4.24 24.88 16.42
CA LYS A 134 3.15 25.15 17.35
C LYS A 134 3.62 25.31 18.79
N TYR A 135 4.61 24.51 19.20
CA TYR A 135 5.10 24.50 20.57
C TYR A 135 6.44 25.23 20.74
N GLN A 136 7.01 25.77 19.64
CA GLN A 136 8.25 26.58 19.62
C GLN A 136 9.46 25.85 20.25
N ILE A 137 9.51 24.53 20.08
CA ILE A 137 10.64 23.72 20.53
C ILE A 137 11.62 23.62 19.36
N ASP A 138 12.70 24.39 19.40
CA ASP A 138 13.66 24.51 18.28
C ASP A 138 14.31 23.18 17.88
N ASN A 139 14.53 22.28 18.85
CA ASN A 139 15.17 20.98 18.59
C ASN A 139 14.53 19.86 19.42
N PRO A 140 13.33 19.36 19.01
CA PRO A 140 12.64 18.32 19.76
C PRO A 140 13.43 17.02 19.73
N SER A 141 13.60 16.37 20.91
CA SER A 141 14.24 15.05 21.01
C SER A 141 13.39 13.96 20.34
N GLU A 142 14.02 12.87 19.94
CA GLU A 142 13.30 11.71 19.37
C GLU A 142 12.21 11.19 20.31
N GLU A 143 12.46 11.16 21.61
CA GLU A 143 11.48 10.75 22.62
C GLU A 143 10.27 11.68 22.67
N GLN A 144 10.47 13.00 22.56
CA GLN A 144 9.39 13.97 22.51
C GLN A 144 8.55 13.83 21.24
N VAL A 145 9.20 13.60 20.11
CA VAL A 145 8.53 13.36 18.82
C VAL A 145 7.70 12.07 18.85
N GLN A 146 8.29 10.98 19.37
CA GLN A 146 7.58 9.70 19.50
C GLN A 146 6.42 9.79 20.49
N HIS A 147 6.62 10.41 21.66
CA HIS A 147 5.54 10.60 22.64
C HIS A 147 4.38 11.39 22.03
N HIS A 148 4.68 12.45 21.27
CA HIS A 148 3.64 13.24 20.61
C HIS A 148 2.91 12.47 19.49
N SER A 149 3.59 11.56 18.81
CA SER A 149 2.99 10.70 17.77
C SER A 149 2.01 9.66 18.33
N HIS A 150 2.17 9.25 19.60
CA HIS A 150 1.26 8.31 20.27
C HIS A 150 0.00 8.97 20.86
N THR A 151 -0.06 10.29 20.91
CA THR A 151 -1.15 11.02 21.58
C THR A 151 -2.33 11.34 20.63
N PHE A 152 -2.24 10.90 19.37
CA PHE A 152 -3.27 11.17 18.33
C PHE A 152 -3.80 9.90 17.67
#